data_1d7a7d3d919569e91aeb3ceeb1aeed0a
#
_entry.id   1d7a7d3d919569e91aeb3ceeb1aeed0a
#
_cell.length_a   1.000
_cell.length_b   1.000
_cell.length_c   1.000
_cell.angle_alpha   90.00
_cell.angle_beta   90.00
_cell.angle_gamma   90.00
#
_symmetry.space_group_name_H-M   'P 1'
#
loop_
_entity.id
_entity.type
_entity.pdbx_description
1 polymer ?
#
loop_
_entity_poly.entity_id
_entity_poly.type
_entity_poly.pdbx_seq_one_letter_code
_entity_poly.pdbx_strand_id
1 'polypeptide(L)'
;DRSWTYAELYTDSCRAANALATAGVGPGDRVAFLDRNVPEYFAFLYGTAMLNAATVSVNWRLAAPEMNWILDNAEAKVLLIGAEFLGHLTQMNLATVTTVVVIGDPGESGYPTWDEFCATAPTSDPQVACGRDDTCYQLYTSGTTGLPKGVELTNRNMFGMLPVTADEWQMDANTVNLVAMPLFHIAGSGYAVAGMYFGAETILMREVDPVEILAAIPEHRVTNALFVPAVLQFLQAVPGAESTDFSSMRQVVYGASPITSEVLLGAMNLMGCEFVQVYGLTETTGAVTILQHADHDPGGPRAHLLRSAGRPWGDVEIRIVDAETGADLPDGEVGEIWIRSQQNMKGYWAHPEATAAAFPEGVDANGLGWFRSGDAGYLSDGYVYIHDRVKDMIVSGGENIYPAEVENCLMSHPDIADVAVIGVPDDRWGESVLAIVVPAAGTDPSDDDIIAFARERIATYKCPRAVARIDALPRNPSGKILKTELREPYWAGRDRRVN
;
A
#
# COMPACT_ATOMS: atom_id res chain seq x y z
N ASP A 1 -10.91 3.80 25.94
CA ASP A 1 -10.67 2.60 25.13
C ASP A 1 -11.97 1.84 24.95
N ARG A 2 -12.27 1.42 23.70
CA ARG A 2 -13.45 0.62 23.36
C ARG A 2 -12.98 -0.76 22.91
N SER A 3 -13.73 -1.80 23.23
CA SER A 3 -13.41 -3.17 22.82
C SER A 3 -14.67 -3.89 22.37
N TRP A 4 -14.53 -4.81 21.44
CA TRP A 4 -15.56 -5.69 20.92
C TRP A 4 -15.06 -7.12 20.90
N THR A 5 -15.93 -8.03 21.29
CA THR A 5 -15.76 -9.45 20.98
C THR A 5 -16.13 -9.71 19.52
N TYR A 6 -15.68 -10.81 18.96
CA TYR A 6 -16.10 -11.25 17.63
C TYR A 6 -17.62 -11.45 17.51
N ALA A 7 -18.28 -11.87 18.62
CA ALA A 7 -19.74 -12.02 18.66
C ALA A 7 -20.45 -10.67 18.57
N GLU A 8 -19.93 -9.64 19.25
CA GLU A 8 -20.45 -8.28 19.16
C GLU A 8 -20.21 -7.68 17.77
N LEU A 9 -18.99 -7.84 17.22
CA LEU A 9 -18.66 -7.40 15.86
C LEU A 9 -19.58 -8.06 14.82
N TYR A 10 -19.85 -9.37 14.94
CA TYR A 10 -20.81 -10.05 14.05
C TYR A 10 -22.21 -9.46 14.19
N THR A 11 -22.68 -9.22 15.41
CA THR A 11 -24.00 -8.63 15.67
C THR A 11 -24.10 -7.22 15.07
N ASP A 12 -23.07 -6.40 15.25
CA ASP A 12 -23.03 -5.04 14.69
C ASP A 12 -22.89 -5.04 13.17
N SER A 13 -22.19 -6.03 12.61
CA SER A 13 -22.12 -6.24 11.15
C SER A 13 -23.50 -6.62 10.56
N CYS A 14 -24.27 -7.46 11.26
CA CYS A 14 -25.65 -7.76 10.86
C CYS A 14 -26.55 -6.52 10.92
N ARG A 15 -26.42 -5.70 11.97
CA ARG A 15 -27.14 -4.41 12.06
C ARG A 15 -26.76 -3.48 10.92
N ALA A 16 -25.46 -3.32 10.67
CA ALA A 16 -24.95 -2.51 9.56
C ALA A 16 -25.52 -2.98 8.22
N ALA A 17 -25.50 -4.28 7.95
CA ALA A 17 -26.08 -4.87 6.74
C ALA A 17 -27.55 -4.51 6.58
N ASN A 18 -28.37 -4.73 7.62
CA ASN A 18 -29.80 -4.45 7.55
C ASN A 18 -30.10 -2.95 7.46
N ALA A 19 -29.31 -2.08 8.10
CA ALA A 19 -29.42 -0.63 7.96
C ALA A 19 -29.09 -0.17 6.53
N LEU A 20 -28.00 -0.67 5.96
CA LEU A 20 -27.59 -0.42 4.58
C LEU A 20 -28.64 -0.92 3.58
N ALA A 21 -29.23 -2.11 3.79
CA ALA A 21 -30.31 -2.63 2.97
C ALA A 21 -31.54 -1.71 3.01
N THR A 22 -31.89 -1.16 4.20
CA THR A 22 -32.97 -0.19 4.36
C THR A 22 -32.67 1.13 3.61
N ALA A 23 -31.39 1.51 3.51
CA ALA A 23 -30.93 2.65 2.71
C ALA A 23 -30.85 2.34 1.20
N GLY A 24 -31.29 1.16 0.76
CA GLY A 24 -31.36 0.77 -0.66
C GLY A 24 -30.08 0.17 -1.21
N VAL A 25 -29.18 -0.32 -0.35
CA VAL A 25 -27.97 -1.04 -0.77
C VAL A 25 -28.31 -2.51 -1.00
N GLY A 26 -27.84 -3.05 -2.11
CA GLY A 26 -28.01 -4.45 -2.50
C GLY A 26 -26.80 -5.00 -3.25
N PRO A 27 -26.92 -6.23 -3.79
CA PRO A 27 -25.83 -6.86 -4.49
C PRO A 27 -25.21 -6.01 -5.61
N GLY A 28 -23.91 -5.92 -5.62
CA GLY A 28 -23.16 -5.17 -6.63
C GLY A 28 -23.11 -3.66 -6.42
N ASP A 29 -23.76 -3.11 -5.41
CA ASP A 29 -23.67 -1.70 -5.05
C ASP A 29 -22.34 -1.37 -4.35
N ARG A 30 -22.03 -0.06 -4.28
CA ARG A 30 -20.88 0.46 -3.54
C ARG A 30 -21.33 1.34 -2.41
N VAL A 31 -20.63 1.20 -1.28
CA VAL A 31 -20.78 2.07 -0.12
C VAL A 31 -19.40 2.59 0.29
N ALA A 32 -19.31 3.86 0.62
CA ALA A 32 -18.04 4.50 0.87
C ALA A 32 -17.77 4.74 2.36
N PHE A 33 -16.51 4.61 2.75
CA PHE A 33 -16.00 4.93 4.07
C PHE A 33 -14.95 6.03 3.97
N LEU A 34 -15.10 7.10 4.75
CA LEU A 34 -14.18 8.24 4.83
C LEU A 34 -13.95 8.63 6.28
N ASP A 35 -12.97 8.01 6.91
CA ASP A 35 -12.49 8.38 8.25
C ASP A 35 -11.05 7.89 8.42
N ARG A 36 -10.43 8.23 9.56
CA ARG A 36 -9.25 7.55 10.08
C ARG A 36 -9.61 6.12 10.52
N ASN A 37 -8.66 5.40 11.09
CA ASN A 37 -8.94 4.07 11.59
C ASN A 37 -9.89 4.12 12.79
N VAL A 38 -11.04 3.49 12.67
CA VAL A 38 -12.05 3.36 13.73
C VAL A 38 -12.67 1.96 13.69
N PRO A 39 -13.13 1.43 14.83
CA PRO A 39 -13.72 0.08 14.88
C PRO A 39 -14.98 -0.09 14.04
N GLU A 40 -15.77 0.95 13.89
CA GLU A 40 -16.99 0.99 13.07
C GLU A 40 -16.71 0.58 11.61
N TYR A 41 -15.49 0.80 11.14
CA TYR A 41 -15.04 0.36 9.81
C TYR A 41 -15.28 -1.14 9.58
N PHE A 42 -14.99 -1.98 10.56
CA PHE A 42 -15.13 -3.43 10.38
C PHE A 42 -16.58 -3.89 10.39
N ALA A 43 -17.43 -3.30 11.23
CA ALA A 43 -18.87 -3.57 11.19
C ALA A 43 -19.49 -3.12 9.84
N PHE A 44 -19.02 -1.98 9.31
CA PHE A 44 -19.43 -1.48 8.00
C PHE A 44 -18.91 -2.39 6.87
N LEU A 45 -17.63 -2.77 6.89
CA LEU A 45 -17.00 -3.65 5.88
C LEU A 45 -17.71 -5.00 5.80
N TYR A 46 -17.88 -5.67 6.94
CA TYR A 46 -18.54 -6.98 6.97
C TYR A 46 -20.04 -6.88 6.71
N GLY A 47 -20.71 -5.84 7.20
CA GLY A 47 -22.13 -5.58 6.89
C GLY A 47 -22.36 -5.35 5.39
N THR A 48 -21.46 -4.63 4.75
CA THR A 48 -21.46 -4.44 3.28
C THR A 48 -21.28 -5.77 2.54
N ALA A 49 -20.30 -6.58 2.96
CA ALA A 49 -20.04 -7.88 2.36
C ALA A 49 -21.23 -8.83 2.54
N MET A 50 -21.96 -8.80 3.68
CA MET A 50 -23.19 -9.58 3.92
C MET A 50 -24.31 -9.24 2.94
N LEU A 51 -24.28 -8.06 2.31
CA LEU A 51 -25.22 -7.66 1.26
C LEU A 51 -24.72 -7.96 -0.16
N ASN A 52 -23.59 -8.62 -0.30
CA ASN A 52 -22.91 -8.80 -1.59
C ASN A 52 -22.66 -7.45 -2.29
N ALA A 53 -22.35 -6.41 -1.52
CA ALA A 53 -21.97 -5.08 -1.96
C ALA A 53 -20.46 -4.85 -1.70
N ALA A 54 -19.89 -3.82 -2.31
CA ALA A 54 -18.47 -3.52 -2.19
C ALA A 54 -18.22 -2.27 -1.34
N THR A 55 -17.28 -2.38 -0.39
CA THR A 55 -16.79 -1.24 0.38
C THR A 55 -15.74 -0.47 -0.42
N VAL A 56 -15.93 0.86 -0.50
CA VAL A 56 -14.99 1.82 -1.09
C VAL A 56 -14.33 2.60 0.04
N SER A 57 -13.07 2.31 0.31
CA SER A 57 -12.34 3.05 1.34
C SER A 57 -11.66 4.28 0.74
N VAL A 58 -12.13 5.47 1.14
CA VAL A 58 -11.63 6.76 0.64
C VAL A 58 -10.46 7.22 1.49
N ASN A 59 -9.36 7.60 0.84
CA ASN A 59 -8.22 8.18 1.53
C ASN A 59 -8.58 9.58 2.08
N TRP A 60 -8.66 9.71 3.38
CA TRP A 60 -9.04 10.93 4.09
C TRP A 60 -8.03 12.10 3.96
N ARG A 61 -6.83 11.84 3.42
CA ARG A 61 -5.79 12.85 3.18
C ARG A 61 -5.92 13.54 1.82
N LEU A 62 -6.83 13.09 0.97
CA LEU A 62 -7.08 13.71 -0.34
C LEU A 62 -7.82 15.04 -0.18
N ALA A 63 -7.75 15.88 -1.21
CA ALA A 63 -8.58 17.07 -1.29
C ALA A 63 -10.04 16.71 -1.58
N ALA A 64 -10.97 17.55 -1.14
CA ALA A 64 -12.41 17.30 -1.33
C ALA A 64 -12.83 17.01 -2.79
N PRO A 65 -12.30 17.69 -3.82
CA PRO A 65 -12.61 17.36 -5.22
C PRO A 65 -12.16 15.95 -5.64
N GLU A 66 -11.03 15.46 -5.11
CA GLU A 66 -10.53 14.11 -5.39
C GLU A 66 -11.39 13.06 -4.71
N MET A 67 -11.78 13.30 -3.45
CA MET A 67 -12.72 12.45 -2.71
C MET A 67 -14.06 12.38 -3.45
N ASN A 68 -14.60 13.53 -3.87
CA ASN A 68 -15.85 13.59 -4.63
C ASN A 68 -15.76 12.78 -5.92
N TRP A 69 -14.65 12.91 -6.65
CA TRP A 69 -14.44 12.12 -7.87
C TRP A 69 -14.47 10.62 -7.60
N ILE A 70 -13.85 10.16 -6.50
CA ILE A 70 -13.86 8.74 -6.11
C ILE A 70 -15.29 8.28 -5.81
N LEU A 71 -16.06 9.06 -5.04
CA LEU A 71 -17.44 8.73 -4.69
C LEU A 71 -18.35 8.63 -5.92
N ASP A 72 -18.24 9.59 -6.84
CA ASP A 72 -19.02 9.62 -8.07
C ASP A 72 -18.59 8.52 -9.05
N ASN A 73 -17.28 8.29 -9.21
CA ASN A 73 -16.76 7.21 -10.06
C ASN A 73 -17.15 5.83 -9.53
N ALA A 74 -17.11 5.63 -8.22
CA ALA A 74 -17.55 4.38 -7.59
C ALA A 74 -19.06 4.19 -7.63
N GLU A 75 -19.84 5.22 -7.97
CA GLU A 75 -21.30 5.23 -7.86
C GLU A 75 -21.76 4.89 -6.43
N ALA A 76 -21.05 5.41 -5.42
CA ALA A 76 -21.30 5.11 -4.02
C ALA A 76 -22.69 5.62 -3.58
N LYS A 77 -23.55 4.75 -3.02
CA LYS A 77 -24.90 5.07 -2.56
C LYS A 77 -24.91 5.63 -1.13
N VAL A 78 -24.08 5.09 -0.26
CA VAL A 78 -23.97 5.49 1.14
C VAL A 78 -22.54 5.96 1.41
N LEU A 79 -22.42 7.05 2.16
CA LEU A 79 -21.15 7.54 2.69
C LEU A 79 -21.17 7.48 4.21
N LEU A 80 -20.34 6.63 4.81
CA LEU A 80 -20.02 6.66 6.23
C LEU A 80 -18.79 7.55 6.43
N ILE A 81 -18.94 8.66 7.15
CA ILE A 81 -17.93 9.70 7.28
C ILE A 81 -17.65 10.04 8.74
N GLY A 82 -16.37 10.23 9.08
CA GLY A 82 -15.98 10.76 10.38
C GLY A 82 -16.38 12.24 10.55
N ALA A 83 -16.84 12.62 11.74
CA ALA A 83 -17.31 13.97 12.04
C ALA A 83 -16.26 15.05 11.70
N GLU A 84 -14.97 14.75 11.89
CA GLU A 84 -13.86 15.66 11.56
C GLU A 84 -13.75 15.99 10.06
N PHE A 85 -14.33 15.18 9.18
CA PHE A 85 -14.29 15.34 7.72
C PHE A 85 -15.57 15.97 7.15
N LEU A 86 -16.58 16.27 7.95
CA LEU A 86 -17.85 16.88 7.49
C LEU A 86 -17.64 18.18 6.71
N GLY A 87 -16.61 18.95 7.07
CA GLY A 87 -16.25 20.20 6.36
C GLY A 87 -15.97 19.99 4.88
N HIS A 88 -15.48 18.84 4.45
CA HIS A 88 -15.22 18.52 3.04
C HIS A 88 -16.50 18.45 2.21
N LEU A 89 -17.64 18.04 2.82
CA LEU A 89 -18.91 17.90 2.12
C LEU A 89 -19.40 19.22 1.51
N THR A 90 -19.01 20.36 2.08
CA THR A 90 -19.38 21.69 1.53
C THR A 90 -18.74 21.96 0.17
N GLN A 91 -17.71 21.20 -0.21
CA GLN A 91 -16.97 21.32 -1.46
C GLN A 91 -17.24 20.13 -2.40
N MET A 92 -18.16 19.24 -2.03
CA MET A 92 -18.51 18.04 -2.80
C MET A 92 -19.94 18.18 -3.36
N ASN A 93 -20.17 17.56 -4.52
CA ASN A 93 -21.50 17.52 -5.14
C ASN A 93 -22.31 16.28 -4.74
N LEU A 94 -21.63 15.19 -4.34
CA LEU A 94 -22.23 13.90 -3.92
C LEU A 94 -23.34 13.40 -4.87
N ALA A 95 -23.06 13.39 -6.19
CA ALA A 95 -24.08 13.12 -7.21
C ALA A 95 -24.76 11.74 -7.06
N THR A 96 -24.05 10.73 -6.55
CA THR A 96 -24.53 9.35 -6.41
C THR A 96 -24.91 9.00 -4.97
N VAL A 97 -24.35 9.70 -3.98
CA VAL A 97 -24.58 9.43 -2.55
C VAL A 97 -25.98 9.89 -2.14
N THR A 98 -26.83 8.95 -1.79
CA THR A 98 -28.21 9.19 -1.32
C THR A 98 -28.33 9.28 0.19
N THR A 99 -27.36 8.73 0.92
CA THR A 99 -27.36 8.67 2.38
C THR A 99 -25.95 8.95 2.92
N VAL A 100 -25.87 9.93 3.82
CA VAL A 100 -24.66 10.24 4.58
C VAL A 100 -24.90 9.85 6.04
N VAL A 101 -23.94 9.14 6.64
CA VAL A 101 -23.97 8.70 8.04
C VAL A 101 -22.69 9.13 8.73
N VAL A 102 -22.77 9.63 9.96
CA VAL A 102 -21.64 10.25 10.65
C VAL A 102 -21.14 9.37 11.81
N ILE A 103 -19.83 9.14 11.85
CA ILE A 103 -19.15 8.59 13.03
C ILE A 103 -18.72 9.75 13.93
N GLY A 104 -19.20 9.74 15.17
CA GLY A 104 -18.96 10.83 16.13
C GLY A 104 -20.09 11.85 16.18
N ASP A 105 -19.79 13.07 16.62
CA ASP A 105 -20.79 14.15 16.78
C ASP A 105 -21.11 14.79 15.41
N PRO A 106 -22.34 14.67 14.92
CA PRO A 106 -22.76 15.24 13.64
C PRO A 106 -22.90 16.77 13.69
N GLY A 107 -22.85 17.37 14.87
CA GLY A 107 -23.08 18.81 15.05
C GLY A 107 -24.43 19.27 14.47
N GLU A 108 -24.39 20.38 13.72
CA GLU A 108 -25.57 20.95 13.05
C GLU A 108 -25.79 20.40 11.62
N SER A 109 -25.09 19.33 11.22
CA SER A 109 -25.16 18.80 9.84
C SER A 109 -26.53 18.22 9.48
N GLY A 110 -27.30 17.76 10.47
CA GLY A 110 -28.59 17.11 10.27
C GLY A 110 -28.49 15.65 9.77
N TYR A 111 -27.27 15.11 9.60
CA TYR A 111 -27.07 13.70 9.24
C TYR A 111 -27.22 12.80 10.48
N PRO A 112 -27.74 11.57 10.31
CA PRO A 112 -27.80 10.61 11.40
C PRO A 112 -26.39 10.18 11.81
N THR A 113 -26.21 9.90 13.11
CA THR A 113 -25.03 9.20 13.60
C THR A 113 -25.06 7.74 13.20
N TRP A 114 -23.88 7.07 13.24
CA TRP A 114 -23.78 5.63 13.01
C TRP A 114 -24.69 4.83 13.95
N ASP A 115 -24.76 5.22 15.21
CA ASP A 115 -25.60 4.55 16.21
C ASP A 115 -27.08 4.73 15.87
N GLU A 116 -27.54 5.92 15.49
CA GLU A 116 -28.92 6.17 15.08
C GLU A 116 -29.28 5.42 13.80
N PHE A 117 -28.36 5.38 12.82
CA PHE A 117 -28.55 4.66 11.56
C PHE A 117 -28.74 3.16 11.78
N CYS A 118 -28.03 2.58 12.73
CA CYS A 118 -28.08 1.16 13.07
C CYS A 118 -29.13 0.81 14.12
N ALA A 119 -29.69 1.80 14.88
CA ALA A 119 -30.43 1.58 16.12
C ALA A 119 -31.60 0.60 16.01
N THR A 120 -32.35 0.66 14.94
CA THR A 120 -33.59 -0.14 14.74
C THR A 120 -33.41 -1.32 13.79
N ALA A 121 -32.21 -1.49 13.24
CA ALA A 121 -31.92 -2.53 12.27
C ALA A 121 -31.87 -3.92 12.95
N PRO A 122 -32.37 -4.97 12.28
CA PRO A 122 -32.26 -6.34 12.78
C PRO A 122 -30.82 -6.79 13.00
N THR A 123 -30.61 -7.66 13.97
CA THR A 123 -29.32 -8.29 14.27
C THR A 123 -29.13 -9.66 13.62
N SER A 124 -30.08 -10.09 12.81
CA SER A 124 -29.99 -11.34 12.04
C SER A 124 -29.26 -11.12 10.73
N ASP A 125 -28.48 -12.11 10.32
CA ASP A 125 -27.83 -12.13 9.02
C ASP A 125 -28.90 -12.02 7.89
N PRO A 126 -28.76 -11.07 6.94
CA PRO A 126 -29.71 -10.91 5.83
C PRO A 126 -29.72 -12.09 4.85
N GLN A 127 -28.75 -13.02 4.93
CA GLN A 127 -28.65 -14.24 4.11
C GLN A 127 -28.62 -13.96 2.60
N VAL A 128 -28.01 -12.87 2.18
CA VAL A 128 -27.83 -12.56 0.75
C VAL A 128 -26.76 -13.48 0.18
N ALA A 129 -27.07 -14.15 -0.92
CA ALA A 129 -26.11 -15.02 -1.60
C ALA A 129 -24.97 -14.20 -2.22
N CYS A 130 -23.73 -14.65 -2.04
CA CYS A 130 -22.54 -14.09 -2.66
C CYS A 130 -21.73 -15.17 -3.39
N GLY A 131 -21.11 -14.78 -4.50
CA GLY A 131 -20.22 -15.62 -5.29
C GLY A 131 -18.75 -15.33 -4.97
N ARG A 132 -17.89 -16.29 -5.31
CA ARG A 132 -16.44 -16.11 -5.14
C ARG A 132 -15.86 -14.97 -6.00
N ASP A 133 -16.48 -14.69 -7.14
CA ASP A 133 -16.01 -13.69 -8.11
C ASP A 133 -16.76 -12.35 -8.00
N ASP A 134 -17.62 -12.21 -6.99
CA ASP A 134 -18.29 -10.95 -6.69
C ASP A 134 -17.32 -10.00 -6.01
N THR A 135 -17.38 -8.73 -6.41
CA THR A 135 -16.55 -7.65 -5.85
C THR A 135 -17.02 -7.34 -4.44
N CYS A 136 -16.15 -7.48 -3.45
CA CYS A 136 -16.44 -7.16 -2.04
C CYS A 136 -15.70 -5.91 -1.55
N TYR A 137 -14.64 -5.52 -2.27
CA TYR A 137 -13.81 -4.39 -1.88
C TYR A 137 -13.31 -3.63 -3.11
N GLN A 138 -13.34 -2.30 -3.06
CA GLN A 138 -12.83 -1.45 -4.13
C GLN A 138 -11.91 -0.38 -3.55
N LEU A 139 -10.64 -0.48 -3.89
CA LEU A 139 -9.60 0.46 -3.45
C LEU A 139 -9.13 1.32 -4.60
N TYR A 140 -8.89 2.60 -4.32
CA TYR A 140 -8.42 3.53 -5.32
C TYR A 140 -6.90 3.68 -5.27
N THR A 141 -6.25 3.49 -6.41
CA THR A 141 -4.81 3.71 -6.59
C THR A 141 -4.56 4.96 -7.41
N SER A 142 -3.48 5.69 -7.08
CA SER A 142 -3.05 6.83 -7.90
C SER A 142 -2.64 6.32 -9.29
N GLY A 143 -3.50 6.55 -10.27
CA GLY A 143 -3.23 6.18 -11.66
C GLY A 143 -2.01 6.92 -12.21
N THR A 144 -1.34 6.31 -13.19
CA THR A 144 -0.23 6.93 -13.93
C THR A 144 -0.70 8.07 -14.83
N THR A 145 -2.01 8.17 -15.07
CA THR A 145 -2.68 9.07 -16.02
C THR A 145 -3.42 10.25 -15.36
N GLY A 146 -3.22 10.47 -14.06
CA GLY A 146 -3.75 11.62 -13.33
C GLY A 146 -4.92 11.30 -12.39
N LEU A 147 -5.97 10.61 -12.83
CA LEU A 147 -7.11 10.26 -11.97
C LEU A 147 -6.93 8.88 -11.32
N PRO A 148 -7.33 8.71 -10.05
CA PRO A 148 -7.28 7.42 -9.37
C PRO A 148 -8.14 6.36 -10.08
N LYS A 149 -7.71 5.09 -10.04
CA LYS A 149 -8.47 3.96 -10.60
C LYS A 149 -9.01 3.10 -9.46
N GLY A 150 -10.28 2.71 -9.55
CA GLY A 150 -10.91 1.79 -8.61
C GLY A 150 -10.54 0.34 -8.92
N VAL A 151 -9.75 -0.27 -8.06
CA VAL A 151 -9.34 -1.69 -8.16
C VAL A 151 -10.42 -2.55 -7.56
N GLU A 152 -11.05 -3.43 -8.36
CA GLU A 152 -12.08 -4.35 -7.89
C GLU A 152 -11.43 -5.62 -7.33
N LEU A 153 -11.60 -5.84 -6.02
CA LEU A 153 -11.16 -7.03 -5.32
C LEU A 153 -12.37 -7.91 -4.98
N THR A 154 -12.30 -9.18 -5.36
CA THR A 154 -13.37 -10.17 -5.17
C THR A 154 -13.17 -10.97 -3.89
N ASN A 155 -14.20 -11.70 -3.48
CA ASN A 155 -14.09 -12.68 -2.41
C ASN A 155 -12.96 -13.70 -2.69
N ARG A 156 -12.79 -14.15 -3.94
CA ARG A 156 -11.70 -15.04 -4.36
C ARG A 156 -10.33 -14.42 -4.08
N ASN A 157 -10.16 -13.14 -4.42
CA ASN A 157 -8.88 -12.44 -4.23
C ASN A 157 -8.51 -12.39 -2.74
N MET A 158 -9.46 -11.98 -1.89
CA MET A 158 -9.24 -11.91 -0.44
C MET A 158 -8.94 -13.29 0.16
N PHE A 159 -9.72 -14.32 -0.18
CA PHE A 159 -9.50 -15.69 0.31
C PHE A 159 -8.29 -16.38 -0.33
N GLY A 160 -7.76 -15.90 -1.45
CA GLY A 160 -6.51 -16.38 -2.03
C GLY A 160 -5.30 -16.08 -1.14
N MET A 161 -5.31 -14.92 -0.46
CA MET A 161 -4.23 -14.50 0.43
C MET A 161 -4.35 -15.09 1.85
N LEU A 162 -5.55 -15.05 2.45
CA LEU A 162 -5.72 -15.27 3.89
C LEU A 162 -5.14 -16.60 4.41
N PRO A 163 -5.34 -17.76 3.79
CA PRO A 163 -4.81 -19.02 4.31
C PRO A 163 -3.28 -19.09 4.38
N VAL A 164 -2.59 -18.38 3.45
CA VAL A 164 -1.11 -18.40 3.38
C VAL A 164 -0.50 -17.62 4.52
N THR A 165 -1.21 -16.64 5.08
CA THR A 165 -0.70 -15.79 6.16
C THR A 165 -0.58 -16.50 7.52
N ALA A 166 -1.18 -17.69 7.70
CA ALA A 166 -1.07 -18.47 8.93
C ALA A 166 0.38 -18.79 9.29
N ASP A 167 1.09 -19.40 8.36
CA ASP A 167 2.46 -19.85 8.57
C ASP A 167 3.45 -18.70 8.36
N GLU A 168 3.25 -17.92 7.30
CA GLU A 168 4.22 -16.91 6.87
C GLU A 168 4.22 -15.67 7.78
N TRP A 169 3.07 -15.30 8.34
CA TRP A 169 2.95 -14.17 9.27
C TRP A 169 2.69 -14.62 10.70
N GLN A 170 2.82 -15.92 11.00
CA GLN A 170 2.63 -16.52 12.32
C GLN A 170 1.31 -16.09 12.99
N MET A 171 0.23 -16.04 12.21
CA MET A 171 -1.09 -15.61 12.70
C MET A 171 -1.90 -16.80 13.22
N ASP A 172 -2.33 -16.69 14.47
CA ASP A 172 -3.18 -17.66 15.15
C ASP A 172 -4.12 -16.95 16.14
N ALA A 173 -4.94 -17.73 16.86
CA ALA A 173 -5.86 -17.20 17.86
C ALA A 173 -5.17 -16.62 19.13
N ASN A 174 -3.85 -16.79 19.27
CA ASN A 174 -3.06 -16.17 20.35
C ASN A 174 -2.32 -14.91 19.88
N THR A 175 -2.52 -14.53 18.65
CA THR A 175 -1.92 -13.32 18.07
C THR A 175 -2.59 -12.08 18.68
N VAL A 176 -1.78 -11.12 19.09
CA VAL A 176 -2.18 -9.74 19.37
C VAL A 176 -1.63 -8.88 18.22
N ASN A 177 -2.52 -8.53 17.31
CA ASN A 177 -2.21 -7.89 16.04
C ASN A 177 -2.34 -6.37 16.14
N LEU A 178 -1.24 -5.62 16.02
CA LEU A 178 -1.28 -4.16 15.99
C LEU A 178 -1.52 -3.64 14.56
N VAL A 179 -2.61 -2.90 14.38
CA VAL A 179 -3.02 -2.30 13.11
C VAL A 179 -2.91 -0.78 13.20
N ALA A 180 -1.80 -0.23 12.72
CA ALA A 180 -1.55 1.21 12.66
C ALA A 180 -1.65 1.76 11.23
N MET A 181 -1.46 0.89 10.22
CA MET A 181 -1.56 1.34 8.82
C MET A 181 -2.98 1.75 8.47
N PRO A 182 -3.15 2.76 7.58
CA PRO A 182 -4.47 3.26 7.22
C PRO A 182 -5.37 2.19 6.61
N LEU A 183 -6.62 2.09 7.08
CA LEU A 183 -7.60 1.11 6.59
C LEU A 183 -8.09 1.37 5.16
N PHE A 184 -7.82 2.54 4.59
CA PHE A 184 -8.09 2.81 3.17
C PHE A 184 -7.03 2.20 2.23
N HIS A 185 -5.98 1.59 2.78
CA HIS A 185 -4.97 0.83 2.04
C HIS A 185 -5.04 -0.65 2.39
N ILE A 186 -4.74 -1.50 1.39
CA ILE A 186 -4.69 -2.96 1.58
C ILE A 186 -3.69 -3.38 2.68
N ALA A 187 -2.60 -2.64 2.87
CA ALA A 187 -1.64 -2.89 3.95
C ALA A 187 -2.25 -2.70 5.35
N GLY A 188 -3.26 -1.83 5.51
CA GLY A 188 -4.01 -1.67 6.77
C GLY A 188 -5.18 -2.64 6.84
N SER A 189 -6.14 -2.52 5.92
CA SER A 189 -7.36 -3.31 5.94
C SER A 189 -7.12 -4.80 5.70
N GLY A 190 -6.28 -5.17 4.72
CA GLY A 190 -5.96 -6.56 4.43
C GLY A 190 -5.21 -7.24 5.58
N TYR A 191 -4.25 -6.52 6.20
CA TYR A 191 -3.51 -7.03 7.35
C TYR A 191 -4.42 -7.21 8.57
N ALA A 192 -5.33 -6.26 8.84
CA ALA A 192 -6.33 -6.38 9.90
C ALA A 192 -7.25 -7.59 9.66
N VAL A 193 -7.79 -7.74 8.45
CA VAL A 193 -8.65 -8.86 8.08
C VAL A 193 -7.92 -10.19 8.18
N ALA A 194 -6.62 -10.26 7.83
CA ALA A 194 -5.82 -11.46 8.00
C ALA A 194 -5.74 -11.88 9.49
N GLY A 195 -5.44 -10.96 10.41
CA GLY A 195 -5.47 -11.26 11.84
C GLY A 195 -6.85 -11.72 12.32
N MET A 196 -7.91 -11.02 11.93
CA MET A 196 -9.28 -11.37 12.29
C MET A 196 -9.72 -12.74 11.75
N TYR A 197 -9.26 -13.13 10.55
CA TYR A 197 -9.55 -14.44 9.97
C TYR A 197 -9.07 -15.61 10.84
N PHE A 198 -7.96 -15.43 11.57
CA PHE A 198 -7.42 -16.42 12.50
C PHE A 198 -7.89 -16.23 13.96
N GLY A 199 -8.78 -15.29 14.21
CA GLY A 199 -9.29 -15.02 15.56
C GLY A 199 -8.32 -14.25 16.47
N ALA A 200 -7.37 -13.53 15.88
CA ALA A 200 -6.41 -12.71 16.62
C ALA A 200 -7.09 -11.54 17.35
N GLU A 201 -6.56 -11.15 18.51
CA GLU A 201 -6.90 -9.86 19.09
C GLU A 201 -6.33 -8.74 18.21
N THR A 202 -7.12 -7.71 17.91
CA THR A 202 -6.70 -6.59 17.06
C THR A 202 -6.64 -5.31 17.88
N ILE A 203 -5.46 -4.74 18.01
CA ILE A 203 -5.22 -3.42 18.59
C ILE A 203 -5.22 -2.41 17.43
N LEU A 204 -6.30 -1.63 17.33
CA LEU A 204 -6.47 -0.67 16.26
C LEU A 204 -6.00 0.72 16.72
N MET A 205 -4.94 1.21 16.08
CA MET A 205 -4.48 2.59 16.27
C MET A 205 -5.24 3.53 15.33
N ARG A 206 -5.67 4.69 15.81
CA ARG A 206 -6.42 5.65 15.01
C ARG A 206 -5.62 6.18 13.81
N GLU A 207 -4.31 6.38 14.00
CA GLU A 207 -3.36 6.76 12.97
C GLU A 207 -1.93 6.32 13.36
N VAL A 208 -0.99 6.53 12.46
CA VAL A 208 0.43 6.26 12.75
C VAL A 208 0.98 7.35 13.65
N ASP A 209 1.11 7.05 14.94
CA ASP A 209 1.87 7.83 15.91
C ASP A 209 2.98 6.94 16.49
N PRO A 210 4.27 7.25 16.21
CA PRO A 210 5.37 6.42 16.68
C PRO A 210 5.46 6.28 18.20
N VAL A 211 5.09 7.33 18.95
CA VAL A 211 5.14 7.31 20.42
C VAL A 211 4.02 6.43 20.97
N GLU A 212 2.80 6.56 20.45
CA GLU A 212 1.68 5.73 20.84
C GLU A 212 1.89 4.25 20.45
N ILE A 213 2.47 3.99 19.28
CA ILE A 213 2.82 2.61 18.85
C ILE A 213 3.80 1.97 19.82
N LEU A 214 4.88 2.67 20.20
CA LEU A 214 5.87 2.16 21.16
C LEU A 214 5.26 1.93 22.55
N ALA A 215 4.29 2.75 22.98
CA ALA A 215 3.57 2.56 24.23
C ALA A 215 2.61 1.36 24.18
N ALA A 216 1.88 1.18 23.07
CA ALA A 216 0.91 0.10 22.90
C ALA A 216 1.55 -1.29 22.86
N ILE A 217 2.77 -1.43 22.34
CA ILE A 217 3.46 -2.72 22.23
C ILE A 217 3.57 -3.46 23.58
N PRO A 218 4.17 -2.90 24.63
CA PRO A 218 4.22 -3.56 25.95
C PRO A 218 2.87 -3.57 26.66
N GLU A 219 2.05 -2.51 26.53
CA GLU A 219 0.76 -2.38 27.20
C GLU A 219 -0.20 -3.51 26.81
N HIS A 220 -0.32 -3.78 25.51
CA HIS A 220 -1.20 -4.82 24.99
C HIS A 220 -0.47 -6.14 24.70
N ARG A 221 0.84 -6.24 25.00
CA ARG A 221 1.66 -7.42 24.69
C ARG A 221 1.56 -7.82 23.22
N VAL A 222 1.67 -6.84 22.33
CA VAL A 222 1.57 -7.02 20.87
C VAL A 222 2.56 -8.09 20.41
N THR A 223 2.08 -9.00 19.56
CA THR A 223 2.91 -10.08 19.01
C THR A 223 3.28 -9.85 17.54
N ASN A 224 2.40 -9.25 16.78
CA ASN A 224 2.55 -9.07 15.34
C ASN A 224 2.17 -7.64 14.93
N ALA A 225 2.92 -7.07 14.01
CA ALA A 225 2.61 -5.77 13.42
C ALA A 225 3.04 -5.72 11.95
N LEU A 226 2.38 -4.88 11.15
CA LEU A 226 2.83 -4.53 9.81
C LEU A 226 3.20 -3.05 9.78
N PHE A 227 4.42 -2.75 9.32
CA PHE A 227 4.91 -1.39 9.17
C PHE A 227 5.52 -1.15 7.79
N VAL A 228 5.26 0.03 7.22
CA VAL A 228 6.02 0.48 6.06
C VAL A 228 7.40 1.01 6.51
N PRO A 229 8.43 1.00 5.65
CA PRO A 229 9.79 1.44 5.99
C PRO A 229 9.87 2.80 6.68
N ALA A 230 9.07 3.78 6.26
CA ALA A 230 9.03 5.09 6.90
C ALA A 230 8.59 5.03 8.37
N VAL A 231 7.64 4.15 8.71
CA VAL A 231 7.22 3.96 10.11
C VAL A 231 8.32 3.32 10.92
N LEU A 232 9.03 2.32 10.40
CA LEU A 232 10.20 1.74 11.06
C LEU A 232 11.28 2.79 11.35
N GLN A 233 11.51 3.71 10.42
CA GLN A 233 12.43 4.83 10.61
C GLN A 233 11.94 5.79 11.71
N PHE A 234 10.65 6.13 11.72
CA PHE A 234 10.08 7.00 12.74
C PHE A 234 10.13 6.38 14.15
N LEU A 235 9.84 5.08 14.28
CA LEU A 235 9.94 4.39 15.57
C LEU A 235 11.35 4.43 16.13
N GLN A 236 12.37 4.25 15.30
CA GLN A 236 13.77 4.34 15.71
C GLN A 236 14.20 5.76 16.12
N ALA A 237 13.55 6.77 15.56
CA ALA A 237 13.86 8.17 15.85
C ALA A 237 13.21 8.69 17.15
N VAL A 238 12.29 7.95 17.76
CA VAL A 238 11.66 8.37 19.03
C VAL A 238 12.68 8.31 20.15
N PRO A 239 12.91 9.41 20.90
CA PRO A 239 13.81 9.39 22.05
C PRO A 239 13.38 8.35 23.08
N GLY A 240 14.29 7.45 23.46
CA GLY A 240 14.02 6.39 24.43
C GLY A 240 13.35 5.14 23.85
N ALA A 241 13.23 5.01 22.53
CA ALA A 241 12.66 3.83 21.87
C ALA A 241 13.36 2.53 22.29
N GLU A 242 14.66 2.59 22.57
CA GLU A 242 15.47 1.47 23.07
C GLU A 242 15.04 0.96 24.47
N SER A 243 14.25 1.74 25.19
CA SER A 243 13.70 1.35 26.49
C SER A 243 12.36 0.61 26.40
N THR A 244 11.78 0.51 25.20
CA THR A 244 10.51 -0.19 24.99
C THR A 244 10.69 -1.70 25.18
N ASP A 245 9.79 -2.34 25.91
CA ASP A 245 9.78 -3.79 26.05
C ASP A 245 9.13 -4.46 24.83
N PHE A 246 9.95 -5.00 23.93
CA PHE A 246 9.53 -5.74 22.75
C PHE A 246 9.43 -7.26 23.00
N SER A 247 9.54 -7.74 24.22
CA SER A 247 9.64 -9.19 24.52
C SER A 247 8.42 -10.01 24.09
N SER A 248 7.27 -9.37 23.88
CA SER A 248 6.06 -10.03 23.37
C SER A 248 6.05 -10.15 21.84
N MET A 249 6.83 -9.33 21.12
CA MET A 249 6.84 -9.32 19.67
C MET A 249 7.38 -10.62 19.10
N ARG A 250 6.62 -11.25 18.23
CA ARG A 250 7.05 -12.42 17.46
C ARG A 250 7.58 -11.98 16.11
N GLN A 251 6.80 -11.17 15.38
CA GLN A 251 7.13 -10.86 14.01
C GLN A 251 6.70 -9.44 13.60
N VAL A 252 7.54 -8.80 12.80
CA VAL A 252 7.22 -7.59 12.06
C VAL A 252 7.18 -7.90 10.57
N VAL A 253 6.02 -7.68 9.95
CA VAL A 253 5.87 -7.68 8.48
C VAL A 253 6.18 -6.27 7.97
N TYR A 254 7.03 -6.14 6.95
CA TYR A 254 7.31 -4.84 6.36
C TYR A 254 7.31 -4.91 4.83
N GLY A 255 7.03 -3.78 4.17
CA GLY A 255 6.97 -3.73 2.72
C GLY A 255 6.27 -2.48 2.17
N ALA A 256 5.66 -2.61 1.01
CA ALA A 256 4.97 -1.56 0.26
C ALA A 256 5.86 -0.44 -0.30
N SER A 257 7.12 -0.33 0.13
CA SER A 257 8.12 0.57 -0.44
C SER A 257 9.54 0.03 -0.22
N PRO A 258 10.55 0.50 -0.97
CA PRO A 258 11.93 0.15 -0.71
C PRO A 258 12.36 0.54 0.71
N ILE A 259 13.27 -0.26 1.28
CA ILE A 259 13.89 -0.01 2.59
C ILE A 259 15.40 0.06 2.43
N THR A 260 16.05 0.95 3.17
CA THR A 260 17.50 0.97 3.23
C THR A 260 18.00 -0.07 4.23
N SER A 261 19.22 -0.59 3.99
CA SER A 261 19.84 -1.53 4.92
C SER A 261 19.99 -0.95 6.33
N GLU A 262 20.26 0.34 6.45
CA GLU A 262 20.40 1.02 7.73
C GLU A 262 19.11 0.99 8.54
N VAL A 263 17.99 1.38 7.93
CA VAL A 263 16.66 1.37 8.58
C VAL A 263 16.26 -0.05 8.95
N LEU A 264 16.48 -1.02 8.06
CA LEU A 264 16.15 -2.42 8.35
C LEU A 264 16.95 -2.96 9.53
N LEU A 265 18.27 -2.83 9.48
CA LEU A 265 19.16 -3.34 10.53
C LEU A 265 18.91 -2.62 11.88
N GLY A 266 18.67 -1.32 11.85
CA GLY A 266 18.32 -0.56 13.04
C GLY A 266 17.02 -1.07 13.67
N ALA A 267 15.98 -1.32 12.87
CA ALA A 267 14.70 -1.85 13.35
C ALA A 267 14.84 -3.28 13.90
N MET A 268 15.58 -4.15 13.20
CA MET A 268 15.86 -5.52 13.68
C MET A 268 16.59 -5.51 15.02
N ASN A 269 17.59 -4.64 15.18
CA ASN A 269 18.34 -4.51 16.43
C ASN A 269 17.48 -3.92 17.55
N LEU A 270 16.60 -2.94 17.25
CA LEU A 270 15.72 -2.31 18.22
C LEU A 270 14.69 -3.29 18.77
N MET A 271 14.02 -4.03 17.89
CA MET A 271 12.87 -4.85 18.26
C MET A 271 13.22 -6.29 18.66
N GLY A 272 14.33 -6.84 18.16
CA GLY A 272 14.83 -8.17 18.52
C GLY A 272 13.87 -9.33 18.21
N CYS A 273 12.95 -9.15 17.25
CA CYS A 273 11.98 -10.14 16.82
C CYS A 273 12.22 -10.57 15.36
N GLU A 274 11.37 -11.45 14.83
CA GLU A 274 11.44 -11.85 13.43
C GLU A 274 10.97 -10.75 12.49
N PHE A 275 11.64 -10.62 11.35
CA PHE A 275 11.26 -9.70 10.28
C PHE A 275 10.93 -10.47 9.02
N VAL A 276 9.89 -10.05 8.32
CA VAL A 276 9.42 -10.63 7.06
C VAL A 276 9.11 -9.49 6.10
N GLN A 277 9.77 -9.48 4.93
CA GLN A 277 9.46 -8.52 3.89
C GLN A 277 8.37 -9.06 2.98
N VAL A 278 7.49 -8.17 2.51
CA VAL A 278 6.48 -8.48 1.50
C VAL A 278 6.51 -7.47 0.37
N TYR A 279 6.27 -7.95 -0.85
CA TYR A 279 6.03 -7.12 -2.03
C TYR A 279 4.68 -7.49 -2.62
N GLY A 280 3.98 -6.49 -3.10
CA GLY A 280 2.72 -6.59 -3.82
C GLY A 280 2.07 -5.23 -4.03
N LEU A 281 0.91 -5.25 -4.64
CA LEU A 281 0.17 -4.08 -5.05
C LEU A 281 -1.29 -4.18 -4.57
N THR A 282 -2.04 -3.08 -4.69
CA THR A 282 -3.49 -3.14 -4.49
C THR A 282 -4.13 -4.10 -5.49
N GLU A 283 -3.66 -4.09 -6.72
CA GLU A 283 -4.11 -4.93 -7.83
C GLU A 283 -3.84 -6.43 -7.62
N THR A 284 -2.96 -6.77 -6.67
CA THR A 284 -2.68 -8.16 -6.26
C THR A 284 -3.22 -8.48 -4.86
N THR A 285 -4.17 -7.69 -4.36
CA THR A 285 -4.77 -7.86 -3.02
C THR A 285 -3.73 -7.83 -1.91
N GLY A 286 -2.63 -7.14 -2.11
CA GLY A 286 -1.48 -7.05 -1.20
C GLY A 286 -0.32 -7.95 -1.63
N ALA A 287 0.26 -8.68 -0.67
CA ALA A 287 1.51 -9.40 -0.84
C ALA A 287 1.42 -10.57 -1.84
N VAL A 288 2.41 -10.69 -2.70
CA VAL A 288 2.60 -11.81 -3.65
C VAL A 288 3.97 -12.45 -3.53
N THR A 289 4.93 -11.79 -2.88
CA THR A 289 6.21 -12.39 -2.51
C THR A 289 6.52 -12.17 -1.05
N ILE A 290 7.39 -13.02 -0.53
CA ILE A 290 7.85 -12.96 0.85
C ILE A 290 9.36 -13.23 0.92
N LEU A 291 10.09 -12.37 1.63
CA LEU A 291 11.43 -12.66 2.13
C LEU A 291 11.27 -13.09 3.59
N GLN A 292 11.50 -14.35 3.86
CA GLN A 292 11.29 -14.94 5.17
C GLN A 292 12.34 -14.48 6.18
N HIS A 293 12.02 -14.59 7.48
CA HIS A 293 12.95 -14.24 8.55
C HIS A 293 14.32 -14.92 8.37
N ALA A 294 14.33 -16.20 8.02
CA ALA A 294 15.55 -16.96 7.82
C ALA A 294 16.49 -16.39 6.74
N ASP A 295 15.97 -15.57 5.83
CA ASP A 295 16.72 -14.90 4.76
C ASP A 295 17.22 -13.50 5.17
N HIS A 296 16.82 -13.00 6.34
CA HIS A 296 17.34 -11.78 6.95
C HIS A 296 18.64 -12.08 7.70
N ASP A 297 19.73 -12.27 6.94
CA ASP A 297 21.03 -12.69 7.44
C ASP A 297 22.13 -11.64 7.14
N PRO A 298 22.13 -10.47 7.83
CA PRO A 298 22.95 -9.33 7.45
C PRO A 298 24.47 -9.57 7.58
N GLY A 299 24.88 -10.50 8.43
CA GLY A 299 26.28 -10.84 8.65
C GLY A 299 26.72 -12.17 8.03
N GLY A 300 25.82 -12.87 7.37
CA GLY A 300 26.05 -14.23 6.90
C GLY A 300 26.06 -14.38 5.38
N PRO A 301 26.08 -15.62 4.89
CA PRO A 301 26.19 -15.92 3.47
C PRO A 301 24.97 -15.47 2.64
N ARG A 302 23.84 -15.20 3.28
CA ARG A 302 22.60 -14.76 2.63
C ARG A 302 22.37 -13.24 2.70
N ALA A 303 23.36 -12.46 3.13
CA ALA A 303 23.23 -10.99 3.23
C ALA A 303 22.78 -10.32 1.92
N HIS A 304 23.11 -10.91 0.76
CA HIS A 304 22.68 -10.42 -0.55
C HIS A 304 21.15 -10.48 -0.75
N LEU A 305 20.45 -11.38 -0.05
CA LEU A 305 18.97 -11.53 -0.15
C LEU A 305 18.22 -10.36 0.47
N LEU A 306 18.84 -9.58 1.35
CA LEU A 306 18.23 -8.35 1.91
C LEU A 306 17.86 -7.30 0.85
N ARG A 307 18.37 -7.46 -0.37
CA ARG A 307 18.02 -6.60 -1.52
C ARG A 307 16.88 -7.16 -2.36
N SER A 308 16.49 -8.42 -2.12
CA SER A 308 15.37 -9.04 -2.85
C SER A 308 14.04 -8.68 -2.21
N ALA A 309 12.98 -8.79 -2.99
CA ALA A 309 11.60 -8.75 -2.52
C ALA A 309 11.09 -10.13 -2.09
N GLY A 310 11.99 -11.10 -1.94
CA GLY A 310 11.65 -12.47 -1.56
C GLY A 310 11.22 -13.37 -2.72
N ARG A 311 10.55 -14.45 -2.38
CA ARG A 311 10.04 -15.47 -3.31
C ARG A 311 8.53 -15.40 -3.45
N PRO A 312 7.95 -15.83 -4.57
CA PRO A 312 6.51 -16.03 -4.68
C PRO A 312 6.00 -16.94 -3.56
N TRP A 313 4.82 -16.63 -3.01
CA TRP A 313 4.20 -17.43 -1.97
C TRP A 313 2.89 -18.08 -2.44
N GLY A 314 2.44 -19.14 -1.77
CA GLY A 314 1.18 -19.79 -2.09
C GLY A 314 1.11 -20.28 -3.54
N ASP A 315 0.09 -19.83 -4.28
CA ASP A 315 -0.15 -20.15 -5.69
C ASP A 315 0.36 -19.08 -6.67
N VAL A 316 1.17 -18.14 -6.19
CA VAL A 316 1.67 -17.04 -7.01
C VAL A 316 2.74 -17.52 -7.98
N GLU A 317 2.54 -17.25 -9.25
CA GLU A 317 3.52 -17.41 -10.31
C GLU A 317 4.04 -16.05 -10.74
N ILE A 318 5.36 -15.93 -10.94
CA ILE A 318 6.03 -14.71 -11.42
C ILE A 318 6.87 -15.06 -12.64
N ARG A 319 6.81 -14.22 -13.66
CA ARG A 319 7.73 -14.21 -14.80
C ARG A 319 8.24 -12.82 -15.07
N ILE A 320 9.39 -12.73 -15.69
CA ILE A 320 9.98 -11.47 -16.12
C ILE A 320 9.81 -11.38 -17.64
N VAL A 321 9.25 -10.27 -18.10
CA VAL A 321 8.85 -10.09 -19.49
C VAL A 321 9.53 -8.88 -20.08
N ASP A 322 10.09 -9.02 -21.26
CA ASP A 322 10.61 -7.90 -22.04
C ASP A 322 9.46 -6.97 -22.43
N ALA A 323 9.56 -5.71 -22.04
CA ALA A 323 8.47 -4.74 -22.21
C ALA A 323 8.17 -4.38 -23.67
N GLU A 324 9.12 -4.58 -24.59
CA GLU A 324 8.99 -4.25 -26.02
C GLU A 324 8.46 -5.45 -26.82
N THR A 325 9.00 -6.63 -26.55
CA THR A 325 8.70 -7.82 -27.35
C THR A 325 7.61 -8.71 -26.74
N GLY A 326 7.34 -8.58 -25.44
CA GLY A 326 6.43 -9.45 -24.71
C GLY A 326 6.99 -10.86 -24.45
N ALA A 327 8.28 -11.10 -24.73
CA ALA A 327 8.92 -12.39 -24.52
C ALA A 327 9.37 -12.56 -23.07
N ASP A 328 9.31 -13.82 -22.58
CA ASP A 328 9.89 -14.14 -21.28
C ASP A 328 11.41 -14.02 -21.30
N LEU A 329 11.95 -13.42 -20.24
CA LEU A 329 13.39 -13.24 -20.05
C LEU A 329 13.97 -14.30 -19.09
N PRO A 330 15.20 -14.76 -19.33
CA PRO A 330 15.88 -15.68 -18.42
C PRO A 330 16.26 -15.02 -17.09
N ASP A 331 16.58 -15.85 -16.09
CA ASP A 331 17.07 -15.40 -14.78
C ASP A 331 18.26 -14.43 -14.92
N GLY A 332 18.21 -13.37 -14.16
CA GLY A 332 19.22 -12.30 -14.12
C GLY A 332 18.98 -11.16 -15.12
N GLU A 333 18.12 -11.33 -16.11
CA GLU A 333 17.77 -10.27 -17.04
C GLU A 333 16.60 -9.43 -16.52
N VAL A 334 16.72 -8.11 -16.69
CA VAL A 334 15.73 -7.14 -16.17
C VAL A 334 14.63 -6.91 -17.20
N GLY A 335 13.39 -7.09 -16.74
CA GLY A 335 12.17 -6.80 -17.51
C GLY A 335 11.03 -6.40 -16.61
N GLU A 336 9.81 -6.40 -17.13
CA GLU A 336 8.60 -6.14 -16.34
C GLU A 336 8.19 -7.40 -15.58
N ILE A 337 7.89 -7.23 -14.29
CA ILE A 337 7.40 -8.30 -13.41
C ILE A 337 5.93 -8.56 -13.74
N TRP A 338 5.61 -9.76 -14.23
CA TRP A 338 4.24 -10.20 -14.45
C TRP A 338 3.85 -11.25 -13.42
N ILE A 339 2.64 -11.13 -12.90
CA ILE A 339 2.15 -11.90 -11.75
C ILE A 339 0.89 -12.65 -12.14
N ARG A 340 0.82 -13.95 -11.84
CA ARG A 340 -0.39 -14.75 -11.99
C ARG A 340 -0.75 -15.38 -10.66
N SER A 341 -1.95 -15.09 -10.16
CA SER A 341 -2.44 -15.56 -8.86
C SER A 341 -3.95 -15.40 -8.75
N GLN A 342 -4.57 -16.15 -7.85
CA GLN A 342 -5.95 -15.93 -7.42
C GLN A 342 -6.13 -14.57 -6.72
N GLN A 343 -5.05 -13.97 -6.24
CA GLN A 343 -5.04 -12.66 -5.59
C GLN A 343 -5.16 -11.49 -6.58
N ASN A 344 -4.93 -11.71 -7.88
CA ASN A 344 -5.02 -10.65 -8.88
C ASN A 344 -6.45 -10.12 -8.98
N MET A 345 -6.57 -8.79 -9.01
CA MET A 345 -7.82 -8.07 -9.13
C MET A 345 -8.72 -8.60 -10.26
N LYS A 346 -10.01 -8.38 -10.13
CA LYS A 346 -10.97 -8.61 -11.23
C LYS A 346 -10.74 -7.66 -12.39
N GLY A 347 -10.38 -6.41 -12.08
CA GLY A 347 -10.12 -5.35 -13.05
C GLY A 347 -10.21 -3.97 -12.41
N TYR A 348 -10.14 -2.95 -13.25
CA TYR A 348 -10.40 -1.57 -12.85
C TYR A 348 -11.87 -1.23 -13.11
N TRP A 349 -12.56 -0.77 -12.08
CA TRP A 349 -13.96 -0.38 -12.15
C TRP A 349 -14.21 0.67 -13.24
N ALA A 350 -15.23 0.42 -14.07
CA ALA A 350 -15.64 1.27 -15.19
C ALA A 350 -14.48 1.65 -16.15
N HIS A 351 -13.39 0.83 -16.17
CA HIS A 351 -12.22 1.13 -17.00
C HIS A 351 -11.71 -0.12 -17.75
N PRO A 352 -12.50 -0.64 -18.73
CA PRO A 352 -12.18 -1.89 -19.43
C PRO A 352 -10.86 -1.83 -20.22
N GLU A 353 -10.52 -0.66 -20.79
CA GLU A 353 -9.26 -0.49 -21.53
C GLU A 353 -8.03 -0.63 -20.61
N ALA A 354 -8.08 -0.02 -19.40
CA ALA A 354 -7.01 -0.17 -18.44
C ALA A 354 -6.91 -1.61 -17.91
N THR A 355 -8.06 -2.28 -17.75
CA THR A 355 -8.10 -3.70 -17.38
C THR A 355 -7.47 -4.57 -18.46
N ALA A 356 -7.82 -4.37 -19.72
CA ALA A 356 -7.20 -5.09 -20.85
C ALA A 356 -5.69 -4.84 -20.95
N ALA A 357 -5.24 -3.59 -20.73
CA ALA A 357 -3.82 -3.26 -20.71
C ALA A 357 -3.07 -3.91 -19.54
N ALA A 358 -3.72 -4.11 -18.38
CA ALA A 358 -3.16 -4.78 -17.22
C ALA A 358 -3.10 -6.32 -17.40
N PHE A 359 -3.97 -6.89 -18.24
CA PHE A 359 -4.02 -8.33 -18.55
C PHE A 359 -3.95 -8.56 -20.07
N PRO A 360 -2.80 -8.30 -20.72
CA PRO A 360 -2.70 -8.29 -22.17
C PRO A 360 -2.94 -9.65 -22.83
N GLU A 361 -2.72 -10.75 -22.11
CA GLU A 361 -3.01 -12.13 -22.54
C GLU A 361 -4.43 -12.56 -22.18
N GLY A 362 -5.22 -11.66 -21.54
CA GLY A 362 -6.54 -11.97 -21.01
C GLY A 362 -6.49 -12.85 -19.76
N VAL A 363 -7.66 -13.40 -19.39
CA VAL A 363 -7.83 -14.30 -18.26
C VAL A 363 -8.42 -15.63 -18.72
N ASP A 364 -8.04 -16.72 -18.08
CA ASP A 364 -8.55 -18.06 -18.38
C ASP A 364 -9.99 -18.27 -17.84
N ALA A 365 -10.54 -19.46 -18.06
CA ALA A 365 -11.89 -19.82 -17.60
C ALA A 365 -12.06 -19.78 -16.06
N ASN A 366 -10.95 -19.77 -15.31
CA ASN A 366 -10.94 -19.62 -13.86
C ASN A 366 -10.74 -18.17 -13.43
N GLY A 367 -10.65 -17.22 -14.38
CA GLY A 367 -10.39 -15.81 -14.15
C GLY A 367 -8.94 -15.52 -13.73
N LEU A 368 -8.00 -16.41 -14.04
CA LEU A 368 -6.57 -16.22 -13.79
C LEU A 368 -5.89 -15.70 -15.05
N GLY A 369 -5.13 -14.64 -14.93
CA GLY A 369 -4.35 -14.04 -16.01
C GLY A 369 -3.03 -13.51 -15.53
N TRP A 370 -2.13 -13.26 -16.48
CA TRP A 370 -0.87 -12.59 -16.22
C TRP A 370 -1.10 -11.08 -16.09
N PHE A 371 -0.95 -10.59 -14.86
CA PHE A 371 -1.11 -9.18 -14.52
C PHE A 371 0.24 -8.46 -14.69
N ARG A 372 0.24 -7.37 -15.43
CA ARG A 372 1.38 -6.46 -15.58
C ARG A 372 1.49 -5.56 -14.37
N SER A 373 2.53 -5.75 -13.57
CA SER A 373 2.71 -4.96 -12.34
C SER A 373 3.13 -3.51 -12.62
N GLY A 374 3.75 -3.25 -13.75
CA GLY A 374 4.41 -1.98 -14.06
C GLY A 374 5.68 -1.77 -13.24
N ASP A 375 6.17 -2.79 -12.53
CA ASP A 375 7.45 -2.79 -11.81
C ASP A 375 8.50 -3.51 -12.66
N ALA A 376 9.71 -2.93 -12.76
CA ALA A 376 10.85 -3.54 -13.41
C ALA A 376 11.68 -4.32 -12.38
N GLY A 377 12.14 -5.51 -12.78
CA GLY A 377 12.94 -6.37 -11.91
C GLY A 377 13.46 -7.60 -12.63
N TYR A 378 14.08 -8.50 -11.87
CA TYR A 378 14.57 -9.78 -12.38
C TYR A 378 14.37 -10.88 -11.35
N LEU A 379 14.43 -12.12 -11.80
CA LEU A 379 14.50 -13.31 -10.97
C LEU A 379 15.97 -13.78 -10.86
N SER A 380 16.36 -14.22 -9.67
CA SER A 380 17.62 -14.94 -9.46
C SER A 380 17.44 -15.97 -8.35
N ASP A 381 17.74 -17.24 -8.65
CA ASP A 381 17.58 -18.35 -7.71
C ASP A 381 16.16 -18.42 -7.07
N GLY A 382 15.14 -18.00 -7.82
CA GLY A 382 13.74 -17.95 -7.40
C GLY A 382 13.39 -16.75 -6.51
N TYR A 383 14.32 -15.81 -6.26
CA TYR A 383 14.04 -14.54 -5.60
C TYR A 383 13.77 -13.44 -6.61
N VAL A 384 12.80 -12.58 -6.29
CA VAL A 384 12.46 -11.39 -7.08
C VAL A 384 13.30 -10.21 -6.60
N TYR A 385 13.93 -9.52 -7.52
CA TYR A 385 14.65 -8.28 -7.27
C TYR A 385 13.96 -7.16 -8.02
N ILE A 386 13.48 -6.15 -7.29
CA ILE A 386 12.78 -5.00 -7.86
C ILE A 386 13.78 -3.89 -8.07
N HIS A 387 13.84 -3.38 -9.30
CA HIS A 387 14.67 -2.22 -9.63
C HIS A 387 13.91 -0.91 -9.44
N ASP A 388 12.78 -0.73 -10.14
CA ASP A 388 11.96 0.49 -10.05
C ASP A 388 10.62 0.28 -10.81
N ARG A 389 9.81 1.33 -10.91
CA ARG A 389 8.70 1.36 -11.85
C ARG A 389 9.21 1.46 -13.28
N VAL A 390 8.66 0.69 -14.20
CA VAL A 390 8.99 0.76 -15.64
C VAL A 390 8.87 2.21 -16.15
N LYS A 391 7.83 2.92 -15.73
CA LYS A 391 7.59 4.34 -16.06
C LYS A 391 8.56 5.34 -15.45
N ASP A 392 9.28 4.96 -14.38
CA ASP A 392 10.24 5.82 -13.67
C ASP A 392 11.67 5.61 -14.17
N MET A 393 11.90 4.52 -14.89
CA MET A 393 13.16 4.24 -15.56
C MET A 393 13.60 5.42 -16.42
N ILE A 394 14.87 5.78 -16.34
CA ILE A 394 15.48 6.88 -17.09
C ILE A 394 16.21 6.28 -18.28
N VAL A 395 15.86 6.74 -19.50
CA VAL A 395 16.57 6.31 -20.72
C VAL A 395 17.54 7.38 -21.13
N SER A 396 18.82 7.19 -20.82
CA SER A 396 19.89 8.15 -21.09
C SER A 396 20.90 7.57 -22.08
N GLY A 397 20.89 8.10 -23.30
CA GLY A 397 21.81 7.66 -24.36
C GLY A 397 21.61 6.21 -24.80
N GLY A 398 20.40 5.67 -24.66
CA GLY A 398 20.07 4.29 -24.98
C GLY A 398 20.30 3.30 -23.83
N GLU A 399 20.77 3.76 -22.68
CA GLU A 399 20.97 2.95 -21.48
C GLU A 399 19.81 3.13 -20.52
N ASN A 400 19.31 2.03 -19.96
CA ASN A 400 18.29 2.02 -18.95
C ASN A 400 18.89 2.26 -17.56
N ILE A 401 18.49 3.34 -16.90
CA ILE A 401 18.96 3.68 -15.55
C ILE A 401 17.74 3.62 -14.62
N TYR A 402 17.88 2.82 -13.57
CA TYR A 402 16.86 2.65 -12.56
C TYR A 402 17.10 3.60 -11.39
N PRO A 403 16.21 4.58 -11.14
CA PRO A 403 16.36 5.54 -10.06
C PRO A 403 16.68 4.94 -8.71
N ALA A 404 16.06 3.83 -8.34
CA ALA A 404 16.27 3.20 -7.04
C ALA A 404 17.71 2.73 -6.82
N GLU A 405 18.44 2.33 -7.87
CA GLU A 405 19.87 1.97 -7.75
C GLU A 405 20.73 3.18 -7.37
N VAL A 406 20.45 4.32 -7.99
CA VAL A 406 21.13 5.57 -7.72
C VAL A 406 20.74 6.14 -6.35
N GLU A 407 19.46 6.07 -6.01
CA GLU A 407 18.93 6.46 -4.69
C GLU A 407 19.58 5.66 -3.57
N ASN A 408 19.65 4.34 -3.69
CA ASN A 408 20.30 3.46 -2.71
C ASN A 408 21.79 3.78 -2.54
N CYS A 409 22.48 4.12 -3.62
CA CYS A 409 23.87 4.57 -3.56
C CYS A 409 23.97 5.89 -2.77
N LEU A 410 23.18 6.89 -3.12
CA LEU A 410 23.24 8.22 -2.52
C LEU A 410 22.74 8.26 -1.07
N MET A 411 21.80 7.39 -0.69
CA MET A 411 21.35 7.26 0.72
C MET A 411 22.46 6.78 1.66
N SER A 412 23.53 6.19 1.15
CA SER A 412 24.70 5.84 1.97
C SER A 412 25.69 7.01 2.16
N HIS A 413 25.39 8.19 1.60
CA HIS A 413 26.19 9.39 1.82
C HIS A 413 25.87 10.01 3.20
N PRO A 414 26.88 10.30 4.05
CA PRO A 414 26.65 10.72 5.44
C PRO A 414 25.88 12.05 5.56
N ASP A 415 25.95 12.89 4.54
CA ASP A 415 25.35 14.24 4.56
C ASP A 415 23.97 14.28 3.81
N ILE A 416 23.41 13.15 3.43
CA ILE A 416 22.09 13.04 2.78
C ILE A 416 21.12 12.36 3.73
N ALA A 417 20.01 13.05 4.07
CA ALA A 417 18.94 12.51 4.89
C ALA A 417 17.88 11.78 4.05
N ASP A 418 17.62 12.25 2.82
CA ASP A 418 16.65 11.62 1.90
C ASP A 418 17.02 11.99 0.44
N VAL A 419 16.64 11.14 -0.53
CA VAL A 419 16.93 11.37 -1.95
C VAL A 419 15.86 10.77 -2.85
N ALA A 420 15.55 11.49 -3.92
CA ALA A 420 14.82 10.98 -5.07
C ALA A 420 15.60 11.22 -6.34
N VAL A 421 15.58 10.25 -7.25
CA VAL A 421 16.23 10.37 -8.56
C VAL A 421 15.17 10.35 -9.66
N ILE A 422 15.28 11.29 -10.58
CA ILE A 422 14.35 11.45 -11.70
C ILE A 422 15.09 11.67 -13.03
N GLY A 423 14.44 11.29 -14.13
CA GLY A 423 14.86 11.68 -15.47
C GLY A 423 14.37 13.08 -15.80
N VAL A 424 15.27 13.92 -16.29
CA VAL A 424 14.97 15.25 -16.82
C VAL A 424 15.34 15.34 -18.28
N PRO A 425 14.69 16.20 -19.09
CA PRO A 425 15.00 16.33 -20.51
C PRO A 425 16.46 16.71 -20.77
N ASP A 426 17.09 16.02 -21.71
CA ASP A 426 18.45 16.30 -22.16
C ASP A 426 18.52 16.23 -23.70
N ASP A 427 18.97 17.30 -24.34
CA ASP A 427 18.97 17.38 -25.81
C ASP A 427 19.97 16.42 -26.48
N ARG A 428 20.97 15.94 -25.74
CA ARG A 428 21.99 15.00 -26.24
C ARG A 428 21.66 13.54 -25.94
N TRP A 429 21.11 13.28 -24.74
CA TRP A 429 20.96 11.94 -24.20
C TRP A 429 19.50 11.47 -24.14
N GLY A 430 18.55 12.34 -24.52
CA GLY A 430 17.11 12.12 -24.36
C GLY A 430 16.67 12.46 -22.94
N GLU A 431 17.13 11.71 -21.99
CA GLU A 431 16.98 12.00 -20.54
C GLU A 431 18.35 12.08 -19.86
N SER A 432 18.41 12.85 -18.78
CA SER A 432 19.57 12.95 -17.88
C SER A 432 19.16 12.68 -16.45
N VAL A 433 20.07 12.08 -15.69
CA VAL A 433 19.84 11.72 -14.27
C VAL A 433 19.97 12.96 -13.40
N LEU A 434 18.89 13.32 -12.68
CA LEU A 434 18.86 14.38 -11.67
C LEU A 434 18.63 13.75 -10.30
N ALA A 435 19.54 14.00 -9.35
CA ALA A 435 19.31 13.68 -7.95
C ALA A 435 18.68 14.87 -7.22
N ILE A 436 17.56 14.64 -6.54
CA ILE A 436 16.89 15.62 -5.67
C ILE A 436 17.13 15.17 -4.24
N VAL A 437 17.95 15.93 -3.50
CA VAL A 437 18.43 15.54 -2.18
C VAL A 437 17.84 16.41 -1.08
N VAL A 438 17.61 15.79 0.07
CA VAL A 438 17.36 16.45 1.34
C VAL A 438 18.65 16.33 2.15
N PRO A 439 19.37 17.41 2.42
CA PRO A 439 20.60 17.36 3.23
C PRO A 439 20.31 16.90 4.66
N ALA A 440 21.28 16.21 5.27
CA ALA A 440 21.21 15.91 6.69
C ALA A 440 21.31 17.20 7.54
N ALA A 441 20.74 17.17 8.74
CA ALA A 441 20.69 18.37 9.59
C ALA A 441 22.10 18.94 9.87
N GLY A 442 22.29 20.18 9.48
CA GLY A 442 23.57 20.90 9.69
C GLY A 442 24.64 20.61 8.65
N THR A 443 24.31 19.92 7.56
CA THR A 443 25.23 19.67 6.44
C THR A 443 24.77 20.41 5.18
N ASP A 444 25.70 20.60 4.24
CA ASP A 444 25.44 21.16 2.90
C ASP A 444 26.48 20.61 1.91
N PRO A 445 26.37 19.32 1.53
CA PRO A 445 27.30 18.70 0.60
C PRO A 445 27.20 19.37 -0.77
N SER A 446 28.36 19.59 -1.42
CA SER A 446 28.37 20.17 -2.76
C SER A 446 27.84 19.17 -3.82
N ASP A 447 27.38 19.68 -4.98
CA ASP A 447 26.99 18.83 -6.11
C ASP A 447 28.12 17.90 -6.55
N ASP A 448 29.35 18.43 -6.58
CA ASP A 448 30.53 17.68 -6.98
C ASP A 448 30.84 16.54 -6.00
N ASP A 449 30.68 16.75 -4.68
CA ASP A 449 30.88 15.72 -3.68
C ASP A 449 29.86 14.59 -3.83
N ILE A 450 28.58 14.92 -4.01
CA ILE A 450 27.48 13.94 -4.21
C ILE A 450 27.72 13.12 -5.49
N ILE A 451 28.08 13.80 -6.59
CA ILE A 451 28.33 13.13 -7.88
C ILE A 451 29.61 12.28 -7.80
N ALA A 452 30.67 12.77 -7.15
CA ALA A 452 31.89 12.01 -6.94
C ALA A 452 31.64 10.75 -6.11
N PHE A 453 30.86 10.87 -5.03
CA PHE A 453 30.48 9.75 -4.19
C PHE A 453 29.75 8.65 -4.99
N ALA A 454 28.83 9.02 -5.89
CA ALA A 454 28.17 8.07 -6.77
C ALA A 454 29.15 7.42 -7.76
N ARG A 455 30.05 8.20 -8.38
CA ARG A 455 31.04 7.71 -9.38
C ARG A 455 32.02 6.67 -8.83
N GLU A 456 32.28 6.71 -7.54
CA GLU A 456 33.14 5.69 -6.89
C GLU A 456 32.42 4.36 -6.67
N ARG A 457 31.06 4.32 -6.75
CA ARG A 457 30.25 3.19 -6.29
C ARG A 457 29.37 2.56 -7.35
N ILE A 458 28.94 3.34 -8.34
CA ILE A 458 28.12 2.86 -9.45
C ILE A 458 28.70 3.28 -10.80
N ALA A 459 28.25 2.61 -11.87
CA ALA A 459 28.72 2.90 -13.23
C ALA A 459 28.50 4.38 -13.61
N THR A 460 29.49 4.98 -14.27
CA THR A 460 29.50 6.43 -14.56
C THR A 460 28.26 6.92 -15.33
N TYR A 461 27.71 6.10 -16.21
CA TYR A 461 26.51 6.47 -16.98
C TYR A 461 25.25 6.57 -16.11
N LYS A 462 25.22 5.88 -14.97
CA LYS A 462 24.13 5.91 -13.98
C LYS A 462 24.23 7.10 -13.01
N CYS A 463 25.40 7.72 -12.88
CA CYS A 463 25.63 8.78 -11.93
C CYS A 463 24.80 10.03 -12.27
N PRO A 464 24.30 10.76 -11.25
CA PRO A 464 23.65 12.04 -11.46
C PRO A 464 24.55 13.01 -12.24
N ARG A 465 23.95 13.76 -13.16
CA ARG A 465 24.62 14.84 -13.87
C ARG A 465 24.33 16.20 -13.28
N ALA A 466 23.30 16.27 -12.43
CA ALA A 466 22.90 17.47 -11.70
C ALA A 466 22.31 17.04 -10.35
N VAL A 467 22.35 17.96 -9.39
CA VAL A 467 21.77 17.80 -8.06
C VAL A 467 20.85 18.99 -7.79
N ALA A 468 19.67 18.73 -7.28
CA ALA A 468 18.76 19.74 -6.75
C ALA A 468 18.53 19.49 -5.26
N ARG A 469 18.20 20.53 -4.50
CA ARG A 469 17.94 20.45 -3.06
C ARG A 469 16.51 20.81 -2.77
N ILE A 470 15.93 20.11 -1.79
CA ILE A 470 14.58 20.35 -1.29
C ILE A 470 14.57 20.13 0.22
N ASP A 471 13.68 20.83 0.93
CA ASP A 471 13.55 20.67 2.38
C ASP A 471 12.94 19.32 2.78
N ALA A 472 12.01 18.80 1.98
CA ALA A 472 11.39 17.49 2.17
C ALA A 472 10.88 16.93 0.83
N LEU A 473 11.01 15.63 0.61
CA LEU A 473 10.46 14.97 -0.58
C LEU A 473 8.94 14.82 -0.47
N PRO A 474 8.18 15.15 -1.54
CA PRO A 474 6.75 14.92 -1.57
C PRO A 474 6.46 13.43 -1.52
N ARG A 475 5.59 13.02 -0.60
CA ARG A 475 5.20 11.63 -0.39
C ARG A 475 3.70 11.48 -0.41
N ASN A 476 3.24 10.36 -0.96
CA ASN A 476 1.84 9.98 -0.82
C ASN A 476 1.56 9.50 0.64
N PRO A 477 0.29 9.31 1.00
CA PRO A 477 -0.09 8.87 2.34
C PRO A 477 0.45 7.50 2.77
N SER A 478 0.90 6.66 1.84
CA SER A 478 1.59 5.40 2.15
C SER A 478 3.11 5.57 2.32
N GLY A 479 3.61 6.82 2.31
CA GLY A 479 5.03 7.14 2.45
C GLY A 479 5.83 7.06 1.14
N LYS A 480 5.20 6.74 0.00
CA LYS A 480 5.87 6.63 -1.29
C LYS A 480 6.15 8.01 -1.89
N ILE A 481 7.38 8.22 -2.39
CA ILE A 481 7.80 9.46 -3.05
C ILE A 481 6.96 9.71 -4.32
N LEU A 482 6.45 10.94 -4.46
CA LEU A 482 5.68 11.37 -5.62
C LEU A 482 6.61 11.91 -6.72
N LYS A 483 7.33 11.00 -7.40
CA LYS A 483 8.30 11.37 -8.47
C LYS A 483 7.64 12.15 -9.61
N THR A 484 6.35 12.01 -9.84
CA THR A 484 5.60 12.79 -10.84
C THR A 484 5.63 14.28 -10.50
N GLU A 485 5.37 14.66 -9.25
CA GLU A 485 5.44 16.05 -8.80
C GLU A 485 6.86 16.62 -8.92
N LEU A 486 7.86 15.81 -8.60
CA LEU A 486 9.27 16.22 -8.74
C LEU A 486 9.69 16.44 -10.19
N ARG A 487 9.08 15.72 -11.16
CA ARG A 487 9.38 15.85 -12.58
C ARG A 487 8.66 17.00 -13.25
N GLU A 488 7.45 17.34 -12.80
CA GLU A 488 6.57 18.32 -13.45
C GLU A 488 7.27 19.63 -13.83
N PRO A 489 8.09 20.28 -12.97
CA PRO A 489 8.78 21.52 -13.30
C PRO A 489 9.75 21.39 -14.49
N TYR A 490 10.34 20.21 -14.69
CA TYR A 490 11.36 19.97 -15.72
C TYR A 490 10.75 19.57 -17.07
N TRP A 491 9.56 18.99 -17.05
CA TRP A 491 8.86 18.50 -18.24
C TRP A 491 7.75 19.45 -18.73
N ALA A 492 7.54 20.60 -18.08
CA ALA A 492 6.54 21.57 -18.47
C ALA A 492 6.70 21.99 -19.95
N GLY A 493 5.68 21.70 -20.77
CA GLY A 493 5.68 21.99 -22.21
C GLY A 493 6.51 21.04 -23.09
N ARG A 494 6.93 19.90 -22.56
CA ARG A 494 7.64 18.84 -23.31
C ARG A 494 6.94 17.49 -23.08
N ASP A 495 6.83 16.67 -24.12
CA ASP A 495 6.37 15.29 -23.99
C ASP A 495 7.55 14.39 -23.60
N ARG A 496 7.35 13.56 -22.58
CA ARG A 496 8.30 12.51 -22.23
C ARG A 496 8.23 11.41 -23.29
N ARG A 497 9.35 11.10 -23.93
CA ARG A 497 9.43 10.12 -25.01
C ARG A 497 9.62 8.68 -24.57
N VAL A 498 9.64 8.41 -23.28
CA VAL A 498 9.74 7.06 -22.71
C VAL A 498 8.36 6.62 -22.24
N ASN A 499 7.88 5.54 -22.83
CA ASN A 499 6.57 4.94 -22.54
C ASN A 499 6.54 4.23 -21.19
#